data_3bc688de33055cd3583dd1e2e546cb7e
#
_entry.id   3bc688de33055cd3583dd1e2e546cb7e
#
_cell.length_a   1.000
_cell.length_b   1.000
_cell.length_c   1.000
_cell.angle_alpha   90.00
_cell.angle_beta   90.00
_cell.angle_gamma   90.00
#
_symmetry.space_group_name_H-M   'P 1'
#
loop_
_entity.id
_entity.type
_entity.pdbx_description
1 polymer ?
#
loop_
_entity_poly.entity_id
_entity_poly.type
_entity_poly.pdbx_seq_one_letter_code
_entity_poly.pdbx_strand_id
1 'polypeptide(L)'
;MAVMALCSCSGSQASRAAALAPGEYTTLDGATASLADFRGTPVVVNFFASWCTPCRLEMPDFERVHTQFGDRVHFVGLNLQEDVAQANNVVHDTKVTYTIGLDRDGAIYRGYNGITMPMTVFLDASGATVKMHGGALDAAQLIGIIHDTLGVT
;
A
#
# COMPACT_ATOMS: atom_id res chain seq x y z
N MET A 1 62.57 17.23 -15.43
CA MET A 1 61.40 17.61 -14.61
C MET A 1 60.17 17.27 -15.41
N ALA A 2 59.48 16.19 -15.01
CA ALA A 2 58.25 15.71 -15.67
C ALA A 2 57.04 16.17 -14.86
N VAL A 3 56.17 16.95 -15.47
CA VAL A 3 54.94 17.41 -14.86
C VAL A 3 53.84 16.38 -15.16
N MET A 4 53.40 15.69 -14.13
CA MET A 4 52.29 14.74 -14.19
C MET A 4 50.97 15.53 -14.09
N ALA A 5 50.15 15.55 -15.19
CA ALA A 5 48.83 16.11 -15.18
C ALA A 5 47.85 15.09 -14.58
N LEU A 6 47.25 15.42 -13.42
CA LEU A 6 46.17 14.67 -12.80
C LEU A 6 44.84 14.98 -13.53
N CYS A 7 44.35 14.01 -14.26
CA CYS A 7 43.05 14.05 -14.90
C CYS A 7 41.98 13.70 -13.83
N SER A 8 41.28 14.71 -13.28
CA SER A 8 40.12 14.51 -12.40
C SER A 8 38.88 14.12 -13.24
N CYS A 9 38.55 12.85 -13.24
CA CYS A 9 37.28 12.38 -13.74
C CYS A 9 36.19 12.70 -12.71
N SER A 10 35.48 13.81 -12.91
CA SER A 10 34.20 14.09 -12.23
C SER A 10 33.16 13.10 -12.75
N GLY A 11 32.99 11.99 -12.04
CA GLY A 11 31.90 11.06 -12.26
C GLY A 11 30.57 11.74 -11.91
N SER A 12 29.77 12.02 -12.94
CA SER A 12 28.37 12.43 -12.78
C SER A 12 27.62 11.30 -12.10
N GLN A 13 27.38 11.41 -10.79
CA GLN A 13 26.45 10.54 -10.10
C GLN A 13 25.03 10.90 -10.56
N ALA A 14 24.55 10.18 -11.58
CA ALA A 14 23.13 10.14 -11.86
C ALA A 14 22.43 9.71 -10.57
N SER A 15 21.58 10.58 -10.04
CA SER A 15 20.73 10.32 -8.88
C SER A 15 19.86 9.08 -9.21
N ARG A 16 20.32 7.89 -8.80
CA ARG A 16 19.45 6.72 -8.75
C ARG A 16 18.39 7.07 -7.71
N ALA A 17 17.15 7.22 -8.17
CA ALA A 17 16.02 7.23 -7.25
C ALA A 17 16.20 6.03 -6.31
N ALA A 18 16.38 6.29 -5.02
CA ALA A 18 16.59 5.23 -4.04
C ALA A 18 15.37 4.31 -4.10
N ALA A 19 15.60 3.01 -4.35
CA ALA A 19 14.53 2.04 -4.28
C ALA A 19 13.94 2.07 -2.86
N LEU A 20 12.61 2.10 -2.74
CA LEU A 20 11.93 2.07 -1.45
C LEU A 20 12.30 0.77 -0.71
N ALA A 21 12.43 0.85 0.62
CA ALA A 21 12.60 -0.35 1.44
C ALA A 21 11.33 -1.22 1.39
N PRO A 22 11.42 -2.53 1.68
CA PRO A 22 10.25 -3.40 1.70
C PRO A 22 9.13 -2.82 2.58
N GLY A 23 7.93 -2.65 2.00
CA GLY A 23 6.77 -2.05 2.67
C GLY A 23 6.72 -0.52 2.66
N GLU A 24 7.71 0.17 2.09
CA GLU A 24 7.64 1.62 1.84
C GLU A 24 6.86 1.93 0.56
N TYR A 25 6.02 2.96 0.63
CA TYR A 25 5.19 3.45 -0.47
C TYR A 25 5.25 4.97 -0.56
N THR A 26 4.83 5.52 -1.70
CA THR A 26 4.70 6.96 -1.86
C THR A 26 3.26 7.37 -1.54
N THR A 27 3.07 8.35 -0.68
CA THR A 27 1.74 8.94 -0.41
C THR A 27 1.25 9.78 -1.58
N LEU A 28 -0.04 10.15 -1.60
CA LEU A 28 -0.61 10.94 -2.71
C LEU A 28 -0.02 12.35 -2.82
N ASP A 29 0.52 12.90 -1.72
CA ASP A 29 1.23 14.18 -1.69
C ASP A 29 2.74 14.06 -2.00
N GLY A 30 3.21 12.84 -2.28
CA GLY A 30 4.58 12.56 -2.72
C GLY A 30 5.58 12.27 -1.61
N ALA A 31 5.15 12.19 -0.34
CA ALA A 31 6.01 11.77 0.76
C ALA A 31 6.27 10.25 0.73
N THR A 32 7.29 9.80 1.44
CA THR A 32 7.52 8.38 1.71
C THR A 32 6.89 8.00 3.04
N ALA A 33 6.17 6.88 3.06
CA ALA A 33 5.60 6.26 4.25
C ALA A 33 5.84 4.75 4.21
N SER A 34 5.64 4.07 5.33
CA SER A 34 5.88 2.64 5.46
C SER A 34 4.75 1.93 6.18
N LEU A 35 4.45 0.69 5.77
CA LEU A 35 3.55 -0.17 6.56
C LEU A 35 4.08 -0.41 7.98
N ALA A 36 5.40 -0.28 8.20
CA ALA A 36 6.01 -0.39 9.52
C ALA A 36 5.65 0.77 10.47
N ASP A 37 5.18 1.90 9.96
CA ASP A 37 4.76 3.05 10.77
C ASP A 37 3.50 2.76 11.58
N PHE A 38 2.74 1.73 11.22
CA PHE A 38 1.51 1.29 11.90
C PHE A 38 1.75 0.25 13.00
N ARG A 39 3.00 -0.13 13.30
CA ARG A 39 3.29 -1.10 14.36
C ARG A 39 2.66 -0.67 15.68
N GLY A 40 2.06 -1.65 16.37
CA GLY A 40 1.26 -1.43 17.58
C GLY A 40 -0.24 -1.55 17.33
N THR A 41 -0.68 -1.43 16.06
CA THR A 41 -2.07 -1.57 15.65
C THR A 41 -2.16 -2.49 14.43
N PRO A 42 -3.14 -3.39 14.34
CA PRO A 42 -3.36 -4.21 13.15
C PRO A 42 -3.65 -3.37 11.90
N VAL A 43 -3.27 -3.90 10.73
CA VAL A 43 -3.44 -3.20 9.45
C VAL A 43 -4.15 -4.10 8.43
N VAL A 44 -5.12 -3.53 7.72
CA VAL A 44 -5.70 -4.09 6.51
C VAL A 44 -5.11 -3.36 5.31
N VAL A 45 -4.35 -4.06 4.48
CA VAL A 45 -3.75 -3.52 3.25
C VAL A 45 -4.56 -4.01 2.06
N ASN A 46 -5.19 -3.09 1.32
CA ASN A 46 -5.98 -3.39 0.14
C ASN A 46 -5.26 -2.90 -1.12
N PHE A 47 -4.95 -3.80 -2.05
CA PHE A 47 -4.37 -3.45 -3.34
C PHE A 47 -5.47 -3.19 -4.36
N PHE A 48 -5.38 -2.04 -5.03
CA PHE A 48 -6.35 -1.61 -6.02
C PHE A 48 -5.69 -0.95 -7.23
N ALA A 49 -6.46 -0.81 -8.33
CA ALA A 49 -6.05 -0.05 -9.50
C ALA A 49 -7.28 0.54 -10.21
N SER A 50 -7.10 1.59 -11.01
CA SER A 50 -8.19 2.25 -11.73
C SER A 50 -8.87 1.33 -12.76
N TRP A 51 -8.11 0.44 -13.37
CA TRP A 51 -8.60 -0.55 -14.33
C TRP A 51 -9.27 -1.77 -13.67
N CYS A 52 -9.18 -1.92 -12.36
CA CYS A 52 -9.73 -3.06 -11.62
C CYS A 52 -11.17 -2.75 -11.16
N THR A 53 -12.15 -3.13 -11.95
CA THR A 53 -13.57 -2.91 -11.62
C THR A 53 -13.98 -3.52 -10.27
N PRO A 54 -13.67 -4.80 -9.94
CA PRO A 54 -14.04 -5.37 -8.65
C PRO A 54 -13.35 -4.66 -7.47
N CYS A 55 -12.13 -4.12 -7.64
CA CYS A 55 -11.47 -3.32 -6.60
C CYS A 55 -12.30 -2.07 -6.27
N ARG A 56 -12.74 -1.35 -7.30
CA ARG A 56 -13.53 -0.12 -7.12
C ARG A 56 -14.91 -0.38 -6.50
N LEU A 57 -15.48 -1.54 -6.74
CA LEU A 57 -16.77 -1.93 -6.20
C LEU A 57 -16.69 -2.31 -4.70
N GLU A 58 -15.58 -2.92 -4.24
CA GLU A 58 -15.42 -3.29 -2.83
C GLU A 58 -15.01 -2.10 -1.94
N MET A 59 -14.32 -1.08 -2.48
CA MET A 59 -13.76 0.02 -1.69
C MET A 59 -14.77 0.77 -0.82
N PRO A 60 -16.02 1.02 -1.24
CA PRO A 60 -17.04 1.60 -0.34
C PRO A 60 -17.38 0.71 0.87
N ASP A 61 -17.27 -0.60 0.75
CA ASP A 61 -17.46 -1.54 1.86
C ASP A 61 -16.26 -1.47 2.82
N PHE A 62 -15.04 -1.35 2.29
CA PHE A 62 -13.83 -1.10 3.09
C PHE A 62 -13.93 0.21 3.87
N GLU A 63 -14.44 1.29 3.26
CA GLU A 63 -14.66 2.56 3.94
C GLU A 63 -15.64 2.44 5.11
N ARG A 64 -16.76 1.71 4.93
CA ARG A 64 -17.72 1.47 6.02
C ARG A 64 -17.07 0.73 7.18
N VAL A 65 -16.27 -0.29 6.88
CA VAL A 65 -15.58 -1.10 7.89
C VAL A 65 -14.47 -0.28 8.56
N HIS A 66 -13.69 0.49 7.79
CA HIS A 66 -12.71 1.44 8.31
C HIS A 66 -13.34 2.39 9.34
N THR A 67 -14.46 3.03 8.98
CA THR A 67 -15.17 3.94 9.88
C THR A 67 -15.68 3.22 11.14
N GLN A 68 -16.14 1.97 11.03
CA GLN A 68 -16.63 1.17 12.15
C GLN A 68 -15.51 0.80 13.14
N PHE A 69 -14.33 0.42 12.64
CA PHE A 69 -13.22 0.03 13.50
C PHE A 69 -12.43 1.23 14.04
N GLY A 70 -12.43 2.37 13.34
CA GLY A 70 -11.70 3.58 13.74
C GLY A 70 -10.22 3.28 13.97
N ASP A 71 -9.65 3.74 15.08
CA ASP A 71 -8.22 3.59 15.40
C ASP A 71 -7.82 2.17 15.84
N ARG A 72 -8.76 1.23 15.94
CA ARG A 72 -8.46 -0.15 16.34
C ARG A 72 -7.85 -0.99 15.23
N VAL A 73 -8.06 -0.61 13.98
CA VAL A 73 -7.49 -1.23 12.78
C VAL A 73 -7.18 -0.15 11.75
N HIS A 74 -5.92 -0.03 11.34
CA HIS A 74 -5.57 0.85 10.24
C HIS A 74 -5.92 0.23 8.89
N PHE A 75 -6.38 1.08 7.97
CA PHE A 75 -6.63 0.69 6.58
C PHE A 75 -5.67 1.45 5.67
N VAL A 76 -5.01 0.72 4.78
CA VAL A 76 -4.08 1.26 3.79
C VAL A 76 -4.45 0.71 2.41
N GLY A 77 -4.86 1.58 1.50
CA GLY A 77 -5.06 1.25 0.09
C GLY A 77 -3.78 1.51 -0.69
N LEU A 78 -3.25 0.51 -1.36
CA LEU A 78 -2.07 0.64 -2.21
C LEU A 78 -2.47 0.55 -3.68
N ASN A 79 -2.34 1.68 -4.38
CA ASN A 79 -2.59 1.75 -5.81
C ASN A 79 -1.42 1.10 -6.57
N LEU A 80 -1.74 0.10 -7.39
CA LEU A 80 -0.76 -0.76 -8.04
C LEU A 80 -0.34 -0.22 -9.41
N GLN A 81 0.94 0.15 -9.54
CA GLN A 81 1.62 0.47 -10.79
C GLN A 81 0.95 1.59 -11.62
N GLU A 82 0.38 2.56 -10.94
CA GLU A 82 -0.25 3.73 -11.55
C GLU A 82 0.34 5.02 -10.96
N ASP A 83 -0.03 6.16 -11.52
CA ASP A 83 0.35 7.46 -11.02
C ASP A 83 -0.69 8.04 -10.03
N VAL A 84 -0.35 9.19 -9.45
CA VAL A 84 -1.19 9.87 -8.47
C VAL A 84 -2.55 10.32 -9.05
N ALA A 85 -2.62 10.63 -10.34
CA ALA A 85 -3.87 11.09 -10.95
C ALA A 85 -4.88 9.95 -11.04
N GLN A 86 -4.46 8.75 -11.44
CA GLN A 86 -5.30 7.56 -11.50
C GLN A 86 -5.79 7.15 -10.11
N ALA A 87 -4.88 7.13 -9.12
CA ALA A 87 -5.25 6.85 -7.74
C ALA A 87 -6.28 7.86 -7.18
N ASN A 88 -6.05 9.17 -7.41
CA ASN A 88 -6.97 10.22 -6.97
C ASN A 88 -8.37 10.10 -7.61
N ASN A 89 -8.45 9.71 -8.89
CA ASN A 89 -9.74 9.47 -9.53
C ASN A 89 -10.52 8.35 -8.84
N VAL A 90 -9.85 7.23 -8.51
CA VAL A 90 -10.49 6.13 -7.78
C VAL A 90 -10.94 6.57 -6.39
N VAL A 91 -10.10 7.28 -5.63
CA VAL A 91 -10.43 7.82 -4.31
C VAL A 91 -11.63 8.76 -4.37
N HIS A 92 -11.65 9.66 -5.37
CA HIS A 92 -12.77 10.57 -5.59
C HIS A 92 -14.08 9.82 -5.86
N ASP A 93 -14.04 8.79 -6.71
CA ASP A 93 -15.23 8.03 -7.12
C ASP A 93 -15.76 7.15 -5.97
N THR A 94 -14.86 6.51 -5.22
CA THR A 94 -15.21 5.55 -4.16
C THR A 94 -15.44 6.20 -2.79
N LYS A 95 -15.02 7.47 -2.63
CA LYS A 95 -15.17 8.28 -1.39
C LYS A 95 -14.46 7.70 -0.17
N VAL A 96 -13.43 6.89 -0.38
CA VAL A 96 -12.64 6.35 0.73
C VAL A 96 -11.82 7.44 1.41
N THR A 97 -11.68 7.35 2.74
CA THR A 97 -10.97 8.31 3.59
C THR A 97 -9.76 7.71 4.30
N TYR A 98 -9.58 6.39 4.25
CA TYR A 98 -8.42 5.73 4.82
C TYR A 98 -7.14 6.06 4.03
N THR A 99 -5.99 5.74 4.60
CA THR A 99 -4.67 6.04 4.01
C THR A 99 -4.53 5.43 2.62
N ILE A 100 -4.14 6.24 1.64
CA ILE A 100 -3.85 5.81 0.27
C ILE A 100 -2.38 6.05 -0.06
N GLY A 101 -1.75 5.03 -0.62
CA GLY A 101 -0.39 5.09 -1.13
C GLY A 101 -0.26 4.49 -2.53
N LEU A 102 0.92 4.68 -3.11
CA LEU A 102 1.27 4.23 -4.46
C LEU A 102 2.38 3.18 -4.36
N ASP A 103 2.08 1.96 -4.79
CA ASP A 103 3.05 0.89 -5.05
C ASP A 103 3.47 0.98 -6.53
N ARG A 104 4.27 2.01 -6.86
CA ARG A 104 4.55 2.43 -8.24
C ARG A 104 5.20 1.36 -9.10
N ASP A 105 6.08 0.59 -8.53
CA ASP A 105 6.79 -0.49 -9.22
C ASP A 105 6.19 -1.87 -8.93
N GLY A 106 5.17 -1.95 -8.06
CA GLY A 106 4.53 -3.19 -7.64
C GLY A 106 5.40 -4.04 -6.70
N ALA A 107 6.41 -3.45 -6.06
CA ALA A 107 7.33 -4.21 -5.22
C ALA A 107 6.66 -4.75 -3.96
N ILE A 108 5.76 -3.98 -3.35
CA ILE A 108 5.02 -4.40 -2.15
C ILE A 108 4.05 -5.53 -2.52
N TYR A 109 3.29 -5.36 -3.61
CA TYR A 109 2.38 -6.39 -4.12
C TYR A 109 3.09 -7.72 -4.40
N ARG A 110 4.24 -7.65 -5.11
CA ARG A 110 5.07 -8.85 -5.36
C ARG A 110 5.66 -9.42 -4.08
N GLY A 111 6.03 -8.59 -3.11
CA GLY A 111 6.53 -9.01 -1.80
C GLY A 111 5.52 -9.88 -1.02
N TYR A 112 4.23 -9.63 -1.23
CA TYR A 112 3.13 -10.47 -0.73
C TYR A 112 2.73 -11.60 -1.69
N ASN A 113 3.54 -11.93 -2.70
CA ASN A 113 3.24 -12.93 -3.74
C ASN A 113 1.89 -12.67 -4.45
N GLY A 114 1.58 -11.39 -4.70
CA GLY A 114 0.35 -10.99 -5.36
C GLY A 114 0.24 -11.53 -6.78
N ILE A 115 -0.85 -12.23 -7.09
CA ILE A 115 -1.15 -12.84 -8.39
C ILE A 115 -2.57 -12.54 -8.88
N THR A 116 -3.38 -11.88 -8.07
CA THR A 116 -4.78 -11.56 -8.39
C THR A 116 -5.17 -10.18 -7.87
N MET A 117 -6.13 -9.54 -8.52
CA MET A 117 -6.70 -8.26 -8.11
C MET A 117 -8.23 -8.35 -8.01
N PRO A 118 -8.84 -7.80 -6.94
CA PRO A 118 -8.20 -7.21 -5.78
C PRO A 118 -7.45 -8.22 -4.91
N MET A 119 -6.54 -7.74 -4.08
CA MET A 119 -5.89 -8.54 -3.04
C MET A 119 -5.89 -7.76 -1.73
N THR A 120 -6.19 -8.44 -0.63
CA THR A 120 -6.17 -7.87 0.72
C THR A 120 -5.21 -8.66 1.60
N VAL A 121 -4.34 -7.94 2.32
CA VAL A 121 -3.38 -8.49 3.28
C VAL A 121 -3.74 -7.99 4.68
N PHE A 122 -3.76 -8.88 5.64
CA PHE A 122 -4.03 -8.59 7.05
C PHE A 122 -2.75 -8.75 7.85
N LEU A 123 -2.34 -7.66 8.50
CA LEU A 123 -1.15 -7.62 9.34
C LEU A 123 -1.59 -7.47 10.80
N ASP A 124 -0.97 -8.26 11.69
CA ASP A 124 -1.18 -8.07 13.13
C ASP A 124 -0.44 -6.83 13.66
N ALA A 125 -0.59 -6.52 14.94
CA ALA A 125 0.04 -5.36 15.57
C ALA A 125 1.58 -5.40 15.55
N SER A 126 2.20 -6.55 15.33
CA SER A 126 3.66 -6.66 15.14
C SER A 126 4.10 -6.32 13.72
N GLY A 127 3.15 -6.25 12.77
CA GLY A 127 3.38 -6.12 11.34
C GLY A 127 3.56 -7.47 10.63
N ALA A 128 3.32 -8.58 11.31
CA ALA A 128 3.37 -9.90 10.68
C ALA A 128 2.10 -10.18 9.86
N THR A 129 2.26 -10.79 8.69
CA THR A 129 1.13 -11.21 7.87
C THR A 129 0.42 -12.40 8.50
N VAL A 130 -0.86 -12.22 8.85
CA VAL A 130 -1.69 -13.29 9.43
C VAL A 130 -2.69 -13.87 8.43
N LYS A 131 -3.06 -13.11 7.39
CA LYS A 131 -3.97 -13.56 6.34
C LYS A 131 -3.71 -12.82 5.03
N MET A 132 -3.89 -13.51 3.92
CA MET A 132 -4.02 -12.91 2.58
C MET A 132 -5.30 -13.43 1.93
N HIS A 133 -6.01 -12.55 1.23
CA HIS A 133 -7.23 -12.87 0.51
C HIS A 133 -7.13 -12.35 -0.93
N GLY A 134 -7.38 -13.21 -1.89
CA GLY A 134 -7.48 -12.86 -3.31
C GLY A 134 -8.94 -12.83 -3.75
N GLY A 135 -9.33 -11.76 -4.44
CA GLY A 135 -10.70 -11.50 -4.84
C GLY A 135 -11.38 -10.44 -3.97
N ALA A 136 -12.55 -9.98 -4.42
CA ALA A 136 -13.29 -8.93 -3.73
C ALA A 136 -13.90 -9.44 -2.41
N LEU A 137 -13.97 -8.53 -1.42
CA LEU A 137 -14.59 -8.74 -0.13
C LEU A 137 -15.76 -7.75 0.05
N ASP A 138 -16.90 -8.24 0.50
CA ASP A 138 -17.93 -7.37 1.06
C ASP A 138 -17.66 -7.02 2.53
N ALA A 139 -18.42 -6.07 3.08
CA ALA A 139 -18.21 -5.61 4.46
C ALA A 139 -18.35 -6.73 5.50
N ALA A 140 -19.28 -7.68 5.33
CA ALA A 140 -19.51 -8.76 6.29
C ALA A 140 -18.34 -9.75 6.30
N GLN A 141 -17.83 -10.10 5.11
CA GLN A 141 -16.66 -10.94 4.94
C GLN A 141 -15.41 -10.28 5.55
N LEU A 142 -15.21 -8.99 5.26
CA LEU A 142 -14.06 -8.22 5.78
C LEU A 142 -14.09 -8.15 7.32
N ILE A 143 -15.25 -7.83 7.91
CA ILE A 143 -15.44 -7.83 9.38
C ILE A 143 -15.14 -9.22 9.97
N GLY A 144 -15.67 -10.29 9.37
CA GLY A 144 -15.43 -11.65 9.82
C GLY A 144 -13.93 -11.99 9.85
N ILE A 145 -13.20 -11.66 8.79
CA ILE A 145 -11.75 -11.89 8.74
C ILE A 145 -11.01 -11.06 9.79
N ILE A 146 -11.37 -9.80 9.99
CA ILE A 146 -10.77 -8.94 11.02
C ILE A 146 -10.95 -9.55 12.42
N HIS A 147 -12.17 -9.97 12.77
CA HIS A 147 -12.45 -10.61 14.05
C HIS A 147 -11.64 -11.90 14.22
N ASP A 148 -11.65 -12.76 13.20
CA ASP A 148 -11.05 -14.11 13.28
C ASP A 148 -9.52 -14.07 13.31
N THR A 149 -8.90 -13.11 12.61
CA THR A 149 -7.44 -13.11 12.40
C THR A 149 -6.70 -12.03 13.17
N LEU A 150 -7.33 -10.89 13.44
CA LEU A 150 -6.71 -9.77 14.14
C LEU A 150 -7.18 -9.66 15.61
N GLY A 151 -8.21 -10.41 15.99
CA GLY A 151 -8.74 -10.43 17.36
C GLY A 151 -9.36 -9.09 17.80
N VAL A 152 -9.78 -8.27 16.86
CA VAL A 152 -10.40 -6.96 17.09
C VAL A 152 -11.92 -7.09 16.97
N THR A 153 -12.64 -6.67 17.99
CA THR A 153 -14.13 -6.73 18.06
C THR A 153 -14.77 -5.35 17.98
#